data_8a33d8e9c225bb4172bfd121a183eaca
#
_entry.id   8a33d8e9c225bb4172bfd121a183eaca
#
_cell.length_a   1.000
_cell.length_b   1.000
_cell.length_c   1.000
_cell.angle_alpha   90.00
_cell.angle_beta   90.00
_cell.angle_gamma   90.00
#
_symmetry.space_group_name_H-M   'P 1'
#
loop_
_entity.id
_entity.type
_entity.pdbx_description
1 polymer ?
#
loop_
_entity_poly.entity_id
_entity_poly.type
_entity_poly.pdbx_seq_one_letter_code
_entity_poly.pdbx_strand_id
1 'polypeptide(L)'
;MGSAPMVRWTRRTRVSVKNCAVVAVAGALAVGAVSIPVAPAHAADPITATDQAYFAYYGLDQARAKGYTGKGVTVAIIDGEVETSAAELKGADISLRSTCTITSSSGSKTHGTTVASILVSDSYGVSPGSSLLAYQIPFSNQGDQATDDCFGNGGGVSKKEPLWVLNQAMNDGAQIVNLSASSTAGDDGMKWTIARAMSRGVILVAAAGNDGQDNDVESLSGWSGVVGVAAIGADGNRQDYSSWGQGVTTAAIGGPVAVRDY
;
A
#
# COMPACT_ATOMS: atom_id res chain seq x y z
N MET A 1 -12.61 -20.92 12.61
CA MET A 1 -12.62 -19.50 12.27
C MET A 1 -11.47 -18.87 13.06
N GLY A 2 -10.28 -18.90 12.49
CA GLY A 2 -9.05 -18.36 13.08
C GLY A 2 -8.72 -17.06 12.38
N SER A 3 -8.58 -15.99 13.14
CA SER A 3 -8.10 -14.69 12.64
C SER A 3 -6.66 -14.86 12.14
N ALA A 4 -6.40 -14.51 10.89
CA ALA A 4 -5.06 -14.48 10.30
C ALA A 4 -4.14 -13.55 11.12
N PRO A 5 -2.88 -13.91 11.34
CA PRO A 5 -1.95 -13.00 11.99
C PRO A 5 -1.60 -11.85 11.05
N MET A 6 -1.93 -10.64 11.49
CA MET A 6 -1.53 -9.40 10.83
C MET A 6 0.00 -9.35 10.67
N VAL A 7 0.47 -8.97 9.50
CA VAL A 7 1.87 -8.64 9.24
C VAL A 7 2.35 -7.67 10.34
N ARG A 8 3.31 -8.09 11.14
CA ARG A 8 3.92 -7.25 12.17
C ARG A 8 4.84 -6.24 11.48
N TRP A 9 4.28 -5.09 11.17
CA TRP A 9 5.08 -3.90 10.85
C TRP A 9 5.86 -3.51 12.10
N THR A 10 7.17 -3.40 12.01
CA THR A 10 8.00 -2.96 13.13
C THR A 10 7.72 -1.49 13.43
N ARG A 11 6.93 -1.24 14.47
CA ARG A 11 6.69 0.12 14.98
C ARG A 11 7.98 0.67 15.55
N ARG A 12 8.43 1.82 15.05
CA ARG A 12 9.38 2.65 15.79
C ARG A 12 8.70 3.09 17.09
N THR A 13 9.35 2.77 18.20
CA THR A 13 8.94 2.90 19.59
C THR A 13 8.30 4.25 19.93
N ARG A 14 7.14 4.19 20.57
CA ARG A 14 6.58 5.30 21.36
C ARG A 14 7.59 5.68 22.45
N VAL A 15 8.00 6.94 22.47
CA VAL A 15 8.67 7.51 23.65
C VAL A 15 7.63 7.61 24.76
N SER A 16 7.75 6.73 25.75
CA SER A 16 6.93 6.75 26.96
C SER A 16 7.31 7.95 27.81
N VAL A 17 6.43 8.94 27.90
CA VAL A 17 6.55 10.01 28.89
C VAL A 17 6.10 9.43 30.23
N LYS A 18 7.07 9.13 31.11
CA LYS A 18 6.80 8.72 32.49
C LYS A 18 6.30 9.93 33.29
N ASN A 19 5.23 9.67 34.01
CA ASN A 19 4.55 10.46 35.02
C ASN A 19 5.41 11.48 35.77
N CYS A 20 5.05 12.78 35.69
CA CYS A 20 5.39 13.76 36.70
C CYS A 20 4.24 13.89 37.70
N ALA A 21 4.57 13.64 38.96
CA ALA A 21 3.67 13.70 40.08
C ALA A 21 3.10 15.12 40.27
N VAL A 22 1.81 15.20 40.49
CA VAL A 22 1.10 16.42 40.88
C VAL A 22 1.32 16.64 42.39
N VAL A 23 2.05 17.68 42.74
CA VAL A 23 2.05 18.25 44.12
C VAL A 23 1.08 19.45 44.12
N ALA A 24 -0.02 19.30 44.81
CA ALA A 24 -0.95 20.39 45.05
C ALA A 24 -0.44 21.30 46.16
N VAL A 25 -0.16 22.56 45.82
CA VAL A 25 0.00 23.64 46.81
C VAL A 25 -1.04 24.71 46.50
N ALA A 26 -1.97 24.91 47.46
CA ALA A 26 -2.99 25.96 47.41
C ALA A 26 -2.31 27.29 47.86
N GLY A 27 -2.49 28.36 47.08
CA GLY A 27 -2.05 29.68 47.48
C GLY A 27 -2.21 30.73 46.39
N ALA A 28 -3.24 31.62 46.59
CA ALA A 28 -3.37 33.02 46.14
C ALA A 28 -3.28 33.35 44.61
N LEU A 29 -4.40 33.87 44.14
CA LEU A 29 -4.65 34.52 42.84
C LEU A 29 -3.66 35.65 42.53
N ALA A 30 -2.91 35.43 41.45
CA ALA A 30 -2.36 36.50 40.61
C ALA A 30 -2.60 36.07 39.17
N VAL A 31 -3.50 36.79 38.45
CA VAL A 31 -3.74 36.58 37.03
C VAL A 31 -2.55 37.10 36.24
N GLY A 32 -1.55 36.27 36.09
CA GLY A 32 -0.48 36.43 35.12
C GLY A 32 -0.75 35.46 33.97
N ALA A 33 -0.93 35.98 32.77
CA ALA A 33 -1.00 35.13 31.57
C ALA A 33 0.35 34.39 31.40
N VAL A 34 0.43 33.16 31.93
CA VAL A 34 1.57 32.28 31.67
C VAL A 34 1.34 31.72 30.28
N SER A 35 2.00 32.31 29.29
CA SER A 35 2.18 31.67 27.98
C SER A 35 3.01 30.41 28.20
N ILE A 36 2.33 29.26 28.26
CA ILE A 36 2.98 27.94 28.20
C ILE A 36 3.61 27.86 26.80
N PRO A 37 4.93 27.77 26.67
CA PRO A 37 5.50 27.50 25.36
C PRO A 37 4.96 26.14 24.89
N VAL A 38 4.11 26.14 23.87
CA VAL A 38 3.77 24.93 23.14
C VAL A 38 5.07 24.49 22.47
N ALA A 39 5.69 23.45 23.00
CA ALA A 39 6.80 22.83 22.31
C ALA A 39 6.33 22.47 20.89
N PRO A 40 7.08 22.83 19.84
CA PRO A 40 6.72 22.41 18.50
C PRO A 40 6.58 20.89 18.51
N ALA A 41 5.46 20.38 18.00
CA ALA A 41 5.32 18.97 17.75
C ALA A 41 6.51 18.56 16.87
N HIS A 42 7.39 17.71 17.39
CA HIS A 42 8.48 17.17 16.58
C HIS A 42 7.83 16.43 15.43
N ALA A 43 8.00 16.93 14.20
CA ALA A 43 7.70 16.16 13.03
C ALA A 43 8.45 14.83 13.16
N ALA A 44 7.75 13.71 13.01
CA ALA A 44 8.40 12.41 13.05
C ALA A 44 9.54 12.41 12.01
N ASP A 45 10.68 11.83 12.37
CA ASP A 45 11.84 11.77 11.47
C ASP A 45 11.44 11.25 10.08
N PRO A 46 11.94 11.85 9.00
CA PRO A 46 11.62 11.40 7.65
C PRO A 46 12.08 9.96 7.44
N ILE A 47 11.26 9.16 6.77
CA ILE A 47 11.67 7.84 6.30
C ILE A 47 12.62 8.04 5.11
N THR A 48 13.75 7.35 5.15
CA THR A 48 14.80 7.47 4.15
C THR A 48 15.09 6.14 3.46
N ALA A 49 15.90 6.15 2.41
CA ALA A 49 16.33 4.95 1.70
C ALA A 49 17.03 3.93 2.61
N THR A 50 17.74 4.39 3.64
CA THR A 50 18.43 3.51 4.60
C THR A 50 17.48 2.77 5.55
N ASP A 51 16.26 3.25 5.69
CA ASP A 51 15.21 2.59 6.47
C ASP A 51 14.48 1.49 5.67
N GLN A 52 14.81 1.36 4.38
CA GLN A 52 14.15 0.45 3.43
C GLN A 52 15.11 -0.63 2.96
N ALA A 53 14.96 -1.86 3.48
CA ALA A 53 15.86 -2.97 3.18
C ALA A 53 15.99 -3.26 1.67
N TYR A 54 14.89 -3.13 0.91
CA TYR A 54 14.87 -3.39 -0.53
C TYR A 54 15.71 -2.39 -1.34
N PHE A 55 15.87 -1.15 -0.86
CA PHE A 55 16.51 -0.08 -1.61
C PHE A 55 17.98 -0.40 -1.94
N ALA A 56 18.74 -0.78 -0.93
CA ALA A 56 20.13 -1.20 -1.11
C ALA A 56 20.23 -2.59 -1.76
N TYR A 57 19.33 -3.51 -1.39
CA TYR A 57 19.32 -4.88 -1.91
C TYR A 57 19.21 -4.92 -3.44
N TYR A 58 18.34 -4.08 -4.01
CA TYR A 58 18.15 -4.01 -5.47
C TYR A 58 19.05 -2.97 -6.16
N GLY A 59 19.91 -2.27 -5.44
CA GLY A 59 20.80 -1.25 -6.01
C GLY A 59 20.01 -0.10 -6.66
N LEU A 60 18.93 0.37 -6.02
CA LEU A 60 18.05 1.38 -6.61
C LEU A 60 18.73 2.74 -6.79
N ASP A 61 19.71 3.07 -5.97
CA ASP A 61 20.59 4.23 -6.17
C ASP A 61 21.34 4.18 -7.51
N GLN A 62 21.90 3.02 -7.84
CA GLN A 62 22.61 2.81 -9.10
C GLN A 62 21.65 2.84 -10.29
N ALA A 63 20.46 2.26 -10.16
CA ALA A 63 19.43 2.31 -11.18
C ALA A 63 19.01 3.76 -11.48
N ARG A 64 18.76 4.55 -10.44
CA ARG A 64 18.41 5.96 -10.54
C ARG A 64 19.55 6.79 -11.15
N ALA A 65 20.80 6.55 -10.77
CA ALA A 65 21.97 7.21 -11.36
C ALA A 65 22.12 6.95 -12.87
N LYS A 66 21.61 5.82 -13.36
CA LYS A 66 21.51 5.49 -14.79
C LYS A 66 20.26 6.07 -15.48
N GLY A 67 19.43 6.81 -14.76
CA GLY A 67 18.19 7.41 -15.29
C GLY A 67 16.97 6.48 -15.25
N TYR A 68 17.04 5.30 -14.65
CA TYR A 68 15.91 4.37 -14.50
C TYR A 68 15.02 4.83 -13.33
N THR A 69 14.18 5.82 -13.59
CA THR A 69 13.30 6.44 -12.59
C THR A 69 11.82 6.15 -12.82
N GLY A 70 11.46 5.38 -13.83
CA GLY A 70 10.07 5.17 -14.23
C GLY A 70 9.45 6.31 -15.03
N LYS A 71 10.22 7.32 -15.43
CA LYS A 71 9.71 8.46 -16.21
C LYS A 71 9.02 8.01 -17.50
N GLY A 72 7.79 8.46 -17.68
CA GLY A 72 6.96 8.10 -18.85
C GLY A 72 6.21 6.77 -18.68
N VAL A 73 6.29 6.12 -17.51
CA VAL A 73 5.52 4.93 -17.18
C VAL A 73 4.34 5.31 -16.29
N THR A 74 3.15 4.84 -16.64
CA THR A 74 1.95 4.95 -15.81
C THR A 74 1.71 3.65 -15.06
N VAL A 75 1.74 3.73 -13.72
CA VAL A 75 1.47 2.60 -12.82
C VAL A 75 0.13 2.85 -12.15
N ALA A 76 -0.72 1.83 -12.08
CA ALA A 76 -1.90 1.86 -11.23
C ALA A 76 -1.68 0.99 -10.00
N ILE A 77 -2.09 1.47 -8.82
CA ILE A 77 -2.28 0.65 -7.64
C ILE A 77 -3.77 0.49 -7.37
N ILE A 78 -4.18 -0.72 -6.99
CA ILE A 78 -5.53 -1.01 -6.51
C ILE A 78 -5.36 -1.39 -5.05
N ASP A 79 -5.71 -0.47 -4.15
CA ASP A 79 -5.33 -0.55 -2.74
C ASP A 79 -6.31 0.23 -1.84
N GLY A 80 -6.00 0.40 -0.57
CA GLY A 80 -6.66 1.33 0.33
C GLY A 80 -6.48 2.79 -0.07
N GLU A 81 -7.01 3.70 0.73
CA GLU A 81 -6.87 5.15 0.52
C GLU A 81 -5.39 5.56 0.56
N VAL A 82 -5.00 6.47 -0.33
CA VAL A 82 -3.67 7.08 -0.32
C VAL A 82 -3.73 8.50 0.24
N GLU A 83 -3.03 8.74 1.34
CA GLU A 83 -2.87 10.07 1.93
C GLU A 83 -1.80 10.86 1.17
N THR A 84 -2.23 11.62 0.15
CA THR A 84 -1.31 12.34 -0.74
C THR A 84 -0.59 13.51 -0.06
N SER A 85 -1.04 13.95 1.12
CA SER A 85 -0.35 14.96 1.92
C SER A 85 0.82 14.39 2.73
N ALA A 86 1.01 13.07 2.71
CA ALA A 86 2.12 12.39 3.38
C ALA A 86 3.47 12.94 2.92
N ALA A 87 4.38 13.13 3.86
CA ALA A 87 5.70 13.70 3.59
C ALA A 87 6.48 12.88 2.56
N GLU A 88 6.26 11.55 2.58
CA GLU A 88 6.89 10.57 1.70
C GLU A 88 6.43 10.66 0.24
N LEU A 89 5.26 11.28 0.02
CA LEU A 89 4.65 11.43 -1.31
C LEU A 89 4.76 12.85 -1.87
N LYS A 90 5.45 13.73 -1.16
CA LYS A 90 5.61 15.12 -1.58
C LYS A 90 6.33 15.21 -2.93
N GLY A 91 5.67 15.83 -3.90
CA GLY A 91 6.21 16.02 -5.26
C GLY A 91 5.98 14.85 -6.20
N ALA A 92 5.42 13.73 -5.73
CA ALA A 92 5.07 12.60 -6.59
C ALA A 92 3.86 12.94 -7.49
N ASP A 93 3.86 12.42 -8.71
CA ASP A 93 2.75 12.55 -9.66
C ASP A 93 1.69 11.49 -9.36
N ILE A 94 0.70 11.85 -8.52
CA ILE A 94 -0.34 10.94 -8.07
C ILE A 94 -1.72 11.47 -8.47
N SER A 95 -2.49 10.63 -9.13
CA SER A 95 -3.90 10.85 -9.42
C SER A 95 -4.78 9.89 -8.62
N LEU A 96 -5.50 10.41 -7.64
CA LEU A 96 -6.49 9.62 -6.90
C LEU A 96 -7.66 9.27 -7.81
N ARG A 97 -8.07 8.02 -7.76
CA ARG A 97 -9.19 7.44 -8.52
C ARG A 97 -10.13 6.74 -7.55
N SER A 98 -11.20 7.40 -7.19
CA SER A 98 -12.30 6.75 -6.46
C SER A 98 -13.42 6.43 -7.43
N THR A 99 -13.90 5.20 -7.41
CA THR A 99 -14.98 4.72 -8.26
C THR A 99 -16.34 4.85 -7.59
N CYS A 100 -16.33 5.08 -6.28
CA CYS A 100 -17.48 5.25 -5.40
C CYS A 100 -17.02 5.84 -4.06
N THR A 101 -17.94 6.07 -3.14
CA THR A 101 -17.64 6.66 -1.84
C THR A 101 -17.23 5.56 -0.84
N ILE A 102 -15.98 5.63 -0.37
CA ILE A 102 -15.42 4.71 0.62
C ILE A 102 -14.89 5.52 1.79
N THR A 103 -15.31 5.16 3.00
CA THR A 103 -14.74 5.69 4.24
C THR A 103 -13.68 4.70 4.72
N SER A 104 -12.43 5.14 4.71
CA SER A 104 -11.28 4.29 5.04
C SER A 104 -11.01 4.25 6.54
N SER A 105 -10.60 3.09 7.01
CA SER A 105 -9.94 2.93 8.30
C SER A 105 -8.50 3.48 8.25
N SER A 106 -7.91 3.78 9.41
CA SER A 106 -6.51 4.18 9.48
C SER A 106 -5.58 3.08 8.94
N GLY A 107 -5.92 1.80 9.17
CA GLY A 107 -5.15 0.67 8.66
C GLY A 107 -5.12 0.60 7.14
N SER A 108 -6.27 0.77 6.50
CA SER A 108 -6.41 0.81 5.05
C SER A 108 -5.63 2.00 4.44
N LYS A 109 -5.77 3.18 5.06
CA LYS A 109 -5.04 4.39 4.64
C LYS A 109 -3.52 4.20 4.78
N THR A 110 -3.06 3.66 5.91
CA THR A 110 -1.64 3.35 6.11
C THR A 110 -1.13 2.38 5.06
N HIS A 111 -1.90 1.34 4.72
CA HIS A 111 -1.50 0.36 3.71
C HIS A 111 -1.38 1.00 2.32
N GLY A 112 -2.42 1.69 1.82
CA GLY A 112 -2.40 2.32 0.51
C GLY A 112 -1.31 3.38 0.38
N THR A 113 -1.12 4.21 1.42
CA THR A 113 -0.06 5.23 1.44
C THR A 113 1.34 4.62 1.44
N THR A 114 1.53 3.51 2.18
CA THR A 114 2.80 2.77 2.18
C THR A 114 3.12 2.20 0.81
N VAL A 115 2.16 1.53 0.17
CA VAL A 115 2.34 0.96 -1.19
C VAL A 115 2.67 2.08 -2.19
N ALA A 116 1.95 3.20 -2.15
CA ALA A 116 2.25 4.35 -2.99
C ALA A 116 3.68 4.89 -2.75
N SER A 117 4.09 5.00 -1.48
CA SER A 117 5.43 5.53 -1.14
C SER A 117 6.57 4.62 -1.58
N ILE A 118 6.40 3.29 -1.47
CA ILE A 118 7.36 2.31 -1.99
C ILE A 118 7.51 2.44 -3.51
N LEU A 119 6.46 2.85 -4.21
CA LEU A 119 6.52 3.06 -5.66
C LEU A 119 7.13 4.40 -6.03
N VAL A 120 6.59 5.52 -5.51
CA VAL A 120 6.85 6.85 -6.08
C VAL A 120 7.49 7.86 -5.13
N SER A 121 7.87 7.48 -3.91
CA SER A 121 8.63 8.39 -3.04
C SER A 121 9.93 8.83 -3.70
N ASP A 122 10.20 10.14 -3.70
CA ASP A 122 11.47 10.67 -4.20
C ASP A 122 12.66 10.16 -3.38
N SER A 123 12.48 9.97 -2.08
CA SER A 123 13.55 9.48 -1.18
C SER A 123 13.89 8.02 -1.44
N TYR A 124 12.90 7.12 -1.53
CA TYR A 124 13.13 5.66 -1.54
C TYR A 124 12.22 4.87 -2.50
N GLY A 125 11.36 5.52 -3.27
CA GLY A 125 10.47 4.83 -4.21
C GLY A 125 11.23 4.08 -5.29
N VAL A 126 10.68 2.99 -5.77
CA VAL A 126 11.29 2.16 -6.83
C VAL A 126 11.31 2.90 -8.15
N SER A 127 10.28 3.70 -8.43
CA SER A 127 10.11 4.45 -9.69
C SER A 127 9.56 5.87 -9.44
N PRO A 128 10.37 6.77 -8.83
CA PRO A 128 9.91 8.09 -8.40
C PRO A 128 9.46 9.02 -9.55
N GLY A 129 9.81 8.72 -10.77
CA GLY A 129 9.42 9.49 -11.95
C GLY A 129 8.21 8.96 -12.70
N SER A 130 7.56 7.90 -12.22
CA SER A 130 6.33 7.39 -12.85
C SER A 130 5.09 8.16 -12.41
N SER A 131 4.07 8.19 -13.27
CA SER A 131 2.73 8.66 -12.92
C SER A 131 1.96 7.55 -12.20
N LEU A 132 1.41 7.83 -11.03
CA LEU A 132 0.66 6.87 -10.22
C LEU A 132 -0.84 7.14 -10.29
N LEU A 133 -1.61 6.16 -10.74
CA LEU A 133 -3.07 6.13 -10.61
C LEU A 133 -3.41 5.31 -9.37
N ALA A 134 -3.91 5.94 -8.32
CA ALA A 134 -4.25 5.28 -7.07
C ALA A 134 -5.76 5.01 -7.01
N TYR A 135 -6.15 3.76 -7.26
CA TYR A 135 -7.53 3.30 -7.17
C TYR A 135 -7.81 2.77 -5.78
N GLN A 136 -8.78 3.39 -5.13
CA GLN A 136 -9.23 2.95 -3.81
C GLN A 136 -10.26 1.83 -3.93
N ILE A 137 -10.03 0.75 -3.17
CA ILE A 137 -11.00 -0.31 -2.90
C ILE A 137 -11.19 -0.47 -1.39
N PRO A 138 -12.37 -0.92 -0.91
CA PRO A 138 -12.58 -1.09 0.51
C PRO A 138 -11.92 -2.36 1.05
N PHE A 139 -11.16 -2.25 2.11
CA PHE A 139 -10.66 -3.37 2.90
C PHE A 139 -11.63 -3.65 4.05
N SER A 140 -12.69 -4.40 3.77
CA SER A 140 -13.76 -4.70 4.75
C SER A 140 -13.23 -5.40 6.01
N ASN A 141 -12.17 -6.22 5.87
CA ASN A 141 -11.50 -6.88 7.00
C ASN A 141 -10.71 -5.90 7.88
N GLN A 142 -10.48 -4.67 7.42
CA GLN A 142 -9.86 -3.58 8.18
C GLN A 142 -10.87 -2.53 8.65
N GLY A 143 -12.16 -2.72 8.35
CA GLY A 143 -13.24 -1.85 8.81
C GLY A 143 -13.62 -0.73 7.86
N ASP A 144 -13.16 -0.75 6.60
CA ASP A 144 -13.61 0.21 5.59
C ASP A 144 -15.11 0.05 5.32
N GLN A 145 -15.77 1.19 5.09
CA GLN A 145 -17.20 1.24 4.76
C GLN A 145 -17.39 1.77 3.35
N ALA A 146 -18.07 0.99 2.52
CA ALA A 146 -18.48 1.40 1.17
C ALA A 146 -19.97 1.78 1.16
N THR A 147 -20.31 2.88 0.53
CA THR A 147 -21.70 3.34 0.37
C THR A 147 -22.39 2.65 -0.79
N ASP A 148 -23.72 2.83 -0.91
CA ASP A 148 -24.55 2.13 -1.92
C ASP A 148 -24.16 2.44 -3.36
N ASP A 149 -23.52 3.58 -3.64
CA ASP A 149 -23.02 3.93 -4.96
C ASP A 149 -21.86 3.03 -5.44
N CYS A 150 -21.24 2.27 -4.51
CA CYS A 150 -20.27 1.23 -4.82
C CYS A 150 -20.93 -0.04 -5.37
N PHE A 151 -22.21 -0.23 -5.12
CA PHE A 151 -22.95 -1.40 -5.59
C PHE A 151 -23.67 -1.05 -6.90
N GLY A 152 -23.46 -1.83 -7.95
CA GLY A 152 -24.16 -1.66 -9.21
C GLY A 152 -25.68 -1.84 -9.04
N ASN A 153 -26.49 -0.96 -9.61
CA ASN A 153 -27.93 -1.12 -9.61
C ASN A 153 -28.33 -2.33 -10.48
N GLY A 154 -29.00 -3.31 -9.87
CA GLY A 154 -29.69 -4.36 -10.61
C GLY A 154 -28.81 -5.45 -11.28
N GLY A 155 -27.73 -5.86 -10.64
CA GLY A 155 -26.93 -7.01 -11.10
C GLY A 155 -25.72 -6.67 -11.97
N GLY A 156 -25.32 -5.42 -12.03
CA GLY A 156 -24.05 -5.00 -12.63
C GLY A 156 -22.84 -5.33 -11.76
N VAL A 157 -21.65 -5.34 -12.36
CA VAL A 157 -20.39 -5.51 -11.64
C VAL A 157 -20.22 -4.36 -10.67
N SER A 158 -19.97 -4.69 -9.40
CA SER A 158 -19.77 -3.69 -8.35
C SER A 158 -18.51 -2.87 -8.62
N LYS A 159 -18.61 -1.54 -8.48
CA LYS A 159 -17.47 -0.62 -8.68
C LYS A 159 -16.34 -0.78 -7.66
N LYS A 160 -16.59 -1.50 -6.57
CA LYS A 160 -15.58 -1.85 -5.56
C LYS A 160 -14.83 -3.14 -5.87
N GLU A 161 -15.30 -3.90 -6.86
CA GLU A 161 -14.68 -5.17 -7.22
C GLU A 161 -13.36 -4.96 -7.98
N PRO A 162 -12.31 -5.70 -7.66
CA PRO A 162 -11.03 -5.61 -8.36
C PRO A 162 -11.15 -5.75 -9.88
N LEU A 163 -12.05 -6.60 -10.36
CA LEU A 163 -12.33 -6.78 -11.77
C LEU A 163 -12.72 -5.48 -12.49
N TRP A 164 -13.64 -4.72 -11.91
CA TRP A 164 -14.08 -3.45 -12.48
C TRP A 164 -12.96 -2.43 -12.47
N VAL A 165 -12.24 -2.34 -11.33
CA VAL A 165 -11.14 -1.40 -11.13
C VAL A 165 -9.96 -1.70 -12.06
N LEU A 166 -9.61 -2.98 -12.26
CA LEU A 166 -8.60 -3.41 -13.24
C LEU A 166 -8.93 -2.94 -14.65
N ASN A 167 -10.18 -3.11 -15.07
CA ASN A 167 -10.62 -2.63 -16.38
C ASN A 167 -10.52 -1.12 -16.50
N GLN A 168 -10.84 -0.38 -15.43
CA GLN A 168 -10.75 1.07 -15.41
C GLN A 168 -9.30 1.54 -15.49
N ALA A 169 -8.41 0.93 -14.71
CA ALA A 169 -6.98 1.24 -14.74
C ALA A 169 -6.37 1.08 -16.16
N MET A 170 -6.75 0.00 -16.87
CA MET A 170 -6.34 -0.21 -18.25
C MET A 170 -6.93 0.82 -19.22
N ASN A 171 -8.15 1.30 -18.99
CA ASN A 171 -8.78 2.35 -19.81
C ASN A 171 -8.12 3.71 -19.58
N ASP A 172 -7.66 3.97 -18.35
CA ASP A 172 -6.99 5.22 -17.98
C ASP A 172 -5.49 5.21 -18.35
N GLY A 173 -5.03 4.17 -19.05
CA GLY A 173 -3.70 4.11 -19.66
C GLY A 173 -2.61 3.52 -18.77
N ALA A 174 -2.96 2.80 -17.69
CA ALA A 174 -1.96 2.08 -16.90
C ALA A 174 -1.23 1.04 -17.76
N GLN A 175 0.09 1.03 -17.66
CA GLN A 175 0.98 0.07 -18.31
C GLN A 175 1.32 -1.07 -17.34
N ILE A 176 1.28 -0.78 -16.03
CA ILE A 176 1.47 -1.74 -14.95
C ILE A 176 0.31 -1.54 -13.97
N VAL A 177 -0.31 -2.62 -13.53
CA VAL A 177 -1.34 -2.58 -12.50
C VAL A 177 -0.92 -3.47 -11.35
N ASN A 178 -0.77 -2.90 -10.16
CA ASN A 178 -0.42 -3.60 -8.93
C ASN A 178 -1.62 -3.76 -8.03
N LEU A 179 -1.88 -4.98 -7.59
CA LEU A 179 -2.89 -5.33 -6.59
C LEU A 179 -2.19 -5.95 -5.37
N SER A 180 -1.94 -5.13 -4.34
CA SER A 180 -1.33 -5.55 -3.07
C SER A 180 -2.36 -6.04 -2.05
N ALA A 181 -3.46 -6.60 -2.53
CA ALA A 181 -4.53 -7.19 -1.73
C ALA A 181 -4.82 -8.61 -2.21
N SER A 182 -5.23 -9.48 -1.28
CA SER A 182 -5.70 -10.80 -1.65
C SER A 182 -7.03 -10.68 -2.39
N SER A 183 -7.11 -11.27 -3.57
CA SER A 183 -8.31 -11.30 -4.38
C SER A 183 -8.53 -12.72 -4.89
N THR A 184 -9.74 -13.23 -4.70
CA THR A 184 -10.17 -14.46 -5.36
C THR A 184 -10.53 -14.13 -6.80
N ALA A 185 -9.94 -14.85 -7.73
CA ALA A 185 -10.13 -14.65 -9.17
C ALA A 185 -10.89 -15.82 -9.78
N GLY A 186 -12.05 -16.16 -9.22
CA GLY A 186 -12.76 -17.39 -9.54
C GLY A 186 -13.69 -17.35 -10.73
N ASP A 187 -13.90 -16.23 -11.42
CA ASP A 187 -14.90 -16.12 -12.47
C ASP A 187 -14.35 -15.90 -13.89
N ASP A 188 -15.20 -16.16 -14.88
CA ASP A 188 -14.84 -15.95 -16.28
C ASP A 188 -14.58 -14.48 -16.63
N GLY A 189 -15.16 -13.53 -15.90
CA GLY A 189 -14.93 -12.11 -16.09
C GLY A 189 -13.47 -11.73 -15.79
N MET A 190 -12.87 -12.31 -14.75
CA MET A 190 -11.46 -12.10 -14.44
C MET A 190 -10.54 -12.68 -15.51
N LYS A 191 -10.86 -13.87 -16.07
CA LYS A 191 -10.11 -14.46 -17.19
C LYS A 191 -10.05 -13.51 -18.38
N TRP A 192 -11.21 -12.97 -18.78
CA TRP A 192 -11.28 -12.03 -19.88
C TRP A 192 -10.56 -10.72 -19.60
N THR A 193 -10.56 -10.25 -18.35
CA THR A 193 -9.83 -9.04 -17.96
C THR A 193 -8.31 -9.26 -18.03
N ILE A 194 -7.82 -10.41 -17.58
CA ILE A 194 -6.39 -10.76 -17.69
C ILE A 194 -6.00 -10.91 -19.18
N ALA A 195 -6.79 -11.63 -19.98
CA ALA A 195 -6.54 -11.78 -21.41
C ALA A 195 -6.50 -10.41 -22.12
N ARG A 196 -7.39 -9.49 -21.74
CA ARG A 196 -7.41 -8.12 -22.24
C ARG A 196 -6.15 -7.34 -21.83
N ALA A 197 -5.70 -7.45 -20.57
CA ALA A 197 -4.46 -6.84 -20.12
C ALA A 197 -3.28 -7.33 -20.97
N MET A 198 -3.13 -8.64 -21.12
CA MET A 198 -2.09 -9.26 -21.93
C MET A 198 -2.11 -8.75 -23.38
N SER A 199 -3.30 -8.69 -24.01
CA SER A 199 -3.47 -8.24 -25.39
C SER A 199 -3.09 -6.75 -25.59
N ARG A 200 -3.10 -5.97 -24.52
CA ARG A 200 -2.72 -4.55 -24.50
C ARG A 200 -1.28 -4.32 -24.04
N GLY A 201 -0.55 -5.38 -23.68
CA GLY A 201 0.80 -5.28 -23.12
C GLY A 201 0.82 -4.70 -21.70
N VAL A 202 -0.31 -4.73 -20.97
CA VAL A 202 -0.40 -4.30 -19.58
C VAL A 202 0.10 -5.41 -18.67
N ILE A 203 1.01 -5.10 -17.76
CA ILE A 203 1.56 -6.03 -16.78
C ILE A 203 0.68 -6.00 -15.53
N LEU A 204 0.13 -7.15 -15.17
CA LEU A 204 -0.59 -7.31 -13.90
C LEU A 204 0.33 -7.92 -12.85
N VAL A 205 0.40 -7.30 -11.68
CA VAL A 205 1.19 -7.74 -10.53
C VAL A 205 0.25 -7.94 -9.36
N ALA A 206 0.34 -9.07 -8.69
CA ALA A 206 -0.51 -9.39 -7.54
C ALA A 206 0.30 -10.02 -6.40
N ALA A 207 -0.10 -9.72 -5.16
CA ALA A 207 0.48 -10.36 -3.98
C ALA A 207 0.11 -11.85 -3.94
N ALA A 208 1.08 -12.70 -3.54
CA ALA A 208 0.84 -14.13 -3.35
C ALA A 208 -0.05 -14.44 -2.14
N GLY A 209 -0.22 -13.50 -1.23
CA GLY A 209 -1.00 -13.65 0.01
C GLY A 209 -0.13 -13.63 1.27
N ASN A 210 -0.80 -13.49 2.43
CA ASN A 210 -0.17 -13.28 3.73
C ASN A 210 -0.53 -14.35 4.77
N ASP A 211 -1.00 -15.52 4.31
CA ASP A 211 -1.51 -16.58 5.21
C ASP A 211 -0.48 -17.67 5.51
N GLY A 212 0.72 -17.58 4.91
CA GLY A 212 1.77 -18.59 5.06
C GLY A 212 1.38 -19.97 4.52
N GLN A 213 0.44 -20.03 3.57
CA GLN A 213 -0.11 -21.26 3.03
C GLN A 213 0.22 -21.44 1.56
N ASP A 214 -0.04 -22.64 1.06
CA ASP A 214 0.03 -22.91 -0.37
C ASP A 214 -1.01 -22.06 -1.10
N ASN A 215 -0.53 -21.24 -2.02
CA ASN A 215 -1.39 -20.40 -2.84
C ASN A 215 -1.86 -21.21 -4.04
N ASP A 216 -3.12 -21.57 -4.01
CA ASP A 216 -3.73 -22.28 -5.14
C ASP A 216 -4.05 -21.34 -6.31
N VAL A 217 -4.50 -21.92 -7.39
CA VAL A 217 -4.84 -21.21 -8.63
C VAL A 217 -6.10 -20.34 -8.54
N GLU A 218 -6.76 -20.31 -7.39
CA GLU A 218 -7.97 -19.52 -7.19
C GLU A 218 -7.65 -18.04 -6.84
N SER A 219 -6.42 -17.76 -6.41
CA SER A 219 -5.97 -16.37 -6.18
C SER A 219 -5.56 -15.70 -7.49
N LEU A 220 -5.68 -14.38 -7.58
CA LEU A 220 -5.29 -13.61 -8.78
C LEU A 220 -3.81 -13.86 -9.15
N SER A 221 -2.93 -14.00 -8.19
CA SER A 221 -1.50 -14.27 -8.41
C SER A 221 -1.24 -15.64 -9.07
N GLY A 222 -2.16 -16.60 -8.93
CA GLY A 222 -2.07 -17.95 -9.53
C GLY A 222 -2.41 -18.02 -11.01
N TRP A 223 -2.93 -16.96 -11.59
CA TRP A 223 -3.41 -16.99 -12.96
C TRP A 223 -2.29 -16.72 -13.97
N SER A 224 -2.29 -17.48 -15.06
CA SER A 224 -1.39 -17.24 -16.19
C SER A 224 -1.58 -15.82 -16.73
N GLY A 225 -0.47 -15.09 -16.89
CA GLY A 225 -0.47 -13.69 -17.32
C GLY A 225 -0.45 -12.69 -16.17
N VAL A 226 -0.45 -13.15 -14.93
CA VAL A 226 -0.25 -12.32 -13.74
C VAL A 226 1.11 -12.63 -13.11
N VAL A 227 1.82 -11.61 -12.69
CA VAL A 227 3.07 -11.74 -11.93
C VAL A 227 2.72 -11.86 -10.44
N GLY A 228 2.69 -13.08 -9.94
CA GLY A 228 2.48 -13.37 -8.51
C GLY A 228 3.76 -13.14 -7.70
N VAL A 229 3.71 -12.29 -6.68
CA VAL A 229 4.88 -11.88 -5.90
C VAL A 229 4.77 -12.38 -4.46
N ALA A 230 5.72 -13.22 -4.05
CA ALA A 230 5.91 -13.66 -2.66
C ALA A 230 6.87 -12.72 -1.92
N ALA A 231 6.87 -12.80 -0.58
CA ALA A 231 7.73 -11.99 0.27
C ALA A 231 8.94 -12.79 0.78
N ILE A 232 10.13 -12.22 0.61
CA ILE A 232 11.39 -12.71 1.20
C ILE A 232 11.99 -11.66 2.13
N GLY A 233 12.85 -12.10 3.03
CA GLY A 233 13.72 -11.22 3.81
C GLY A 233 14.98 -10.83 3.02
N ALA A 234 15.78 -9.91 3.58
CA ALA A 234 17.07 -9.54 3.01
C ALA A 234 18.09 -10.69 2.99
N ASP A 235 17.84 -11.74 3.77
CA ASP A 235 18.61 -13.00 3.78
C ASP A 235 18.21 -13.96 2.66
N GLY A 236 17.22 -13.59 1.83
CA GLY A 236 16.69 -14.39 0.74
C GLY A 236 15.70 -15.49 1.18
N ASN A 237 15.45 -15.65 2.47
CA ASN A 237 14.51 -16.63 2.97
C ASN A 237 13.06 -16.11 2.84
N ARG A 238 12.13 -17.02 2.54
CA ARG A 238 10.70 -16.69 2.53
C ARG A 238 10.27 -16.20 3.92
N GLN A 239 9.51 -15.12 3.94
CA GLN A 239 8.86 -14.66 5.18
C GLN A 239 7.77 -15.64 5.61
N ASP A 240 7.64 -15.91 6.91
CA ASP A 240 6.68 -16.89 7.45
C ASP A 240 5.24 -16.61 7.06
N TYR A 241 4.88 -15.33 6.96
CA TYR A 241 3.54 -14.91 6.53
C TYR A 241 3.30 -15.06 5.03
N SER A 242 4.35 -15.08 4.20
CA SER A 242 4.20 -15.12 2.75
C SER A 242 3.58 -16.45 2.30
N SER A 243 2.48 -16.37 1.57
CA SER A 243 1.97 -17.54 0.85
C SER A 243 2.95 -17.97 -0.24
N TRP A 244 2.87 -19.21 -0.68
CA TRP A 244 3.81 -19.88 -1.58
C TRP A 244 3.05 -20.81 -2.54
N GLY A 245 3.72 -21.51 -3.44
CA GLY A 245 3.13 -22.48 -4.34
C GLY A 245 3.02 -22.00 -5.81
N GLN A 246 2.07 -22.54 -6.54
CA GLN A 246 1.94 -22.29 -7.99
C GLN A 246 1.59 -20.84 -8.36
N GLY A 247 1.01 -20.10 -7.44
CA GLY A 247 0.69 -18.67 -7.61
C GLY A 247 1.88 -17.72 -7.50
N VAL A 248 3.10 -18.25 -7.32
CA VAL A 248 4.30 -17.43 -7.18
C VAL A 248 5.13 -17.46 -8.46
N THR A 249 5.22 -16.32 -9.12
CA THR A 249 6.09 -16.12 -10.29
C THR A 249 7.48 -15.66 -9.87
N THR A 250 7.54 -14.81 -8.83
CA THR A 250 8.78 -14.23 -8.31
C THR A 250 8.62 -13.89 -6.83
N ALA A 251 9.70 -13.44 -6.21
CA ALA A 251 9.69 -12.96 -4.83
C ALA A 251 10.42 -11.62 -4.71
N ALA A 252 10.00 -10.81 -3.77
CA ALA A 252 10.60 -9.52 -3.47
C ALA A 252 10.77 -9.33 -1.96
N ILE A 253 11.65 -8.39 -1.57
CA ILE A 253 11.84 -8.02 -0.17
C ILE A 253 10.53 -7.49 0.39
N GLY A 254 9.93 -8.25 1.31
CA GLY A 254 8.66 -7.94 1.98
C GLY A 254 8.83 -7.38 3.39
N GLY A 255 10.06 -7.21 3.85
CA GLY A 255 10.33 -6.60 5.16
C GLY A 255 11.74 -6.86 5.69
N PRO A 256 12.15 -6.11 6.73
CA PRO A 256 11.39 -5.00 7.30
C PRO A 256 11.30 -3.78 6.36
N VAL A 257 10.14 -3.14 6.34
CA VAL A 257 9.89 -1.87 5.64
C VAL A 257 9.49 -0.83 6.68
N ALA A 258 10.10 0.34 6.64
CA ALA A 258 9.68 1.45 7.49
C ALA A 258 8.39 2.05 6.94
N VAL A 259 7.42 2.25 7.81
CA VAL A 259 6.11 2.82 7.50
C VAL A 259 5.70 3.85 8.54
N ARG A 260 4.77 4.71 8.17
CA ARG A 260 4.14 5.69 9.05
C ARG A 260 2.66 5.38 9.15
N ASP A 261 2.09 5.52 10.34
CA ASP A 261 0.63 5.41 10.55
C ASP A 261 -0.05 6.71 10.07
N TYR A 262 -1.16 6.59 9.32
CA TYR A 262 -1.96 7.67 8.77
C TYR A 262 -3.41 7.64 9.21
#